data_88e0cf0890e576ffcc179e06d5957b99
#
_entry.id   88e0cf0890e576ffcc179e06d5957b99
#
_cell.length_a   1.000
_cell.length_b   1.000
_cell.length_c   1.000
_cell.angle_alpha   90.00
_cell.angle_beta   90.00
_cell.angle_gamma   90.00
#
_symmetry.space_group_name_H-M   'P 1'
#
loop_
_entity.id
_entity.type
_entity.pdbx_description
1 polymer ?
#
loop_
_entity_poly.entity_id
_entity_poly.type
_entity_poly.pdbx_seq_one_letter_code
_entity_poly.pdbx_strand_id
1 'polypeptide(L)'
;MTKDRRPRNCRLQALLAVLASAAALAAHAQPLPTVVVAPHAVELTLPAEALVEAVKQATVAAQVSGRVVEVRVDAGQAVRKGDLLMRIDAREASEAAAGASAQYGNARTHYQRTLQLRQQGFVSQAAVDQAKADLDVAAAARGQTSVNVAHATVRAPISGIVGERLTELGEMATPGKPLLTIHDPDGLRVTASVPQYRLAQMRAVSRATVEFPELGKRVNSTSVTVLPTADAATHVSAVCVGLPGEIGDVVPGMHARVQFVLGQTTRLTVPQSAIVRRGAVTAVYVEKQDGSLGLRQLRLGEPVGDDEVEVLAGLRAGERVARDPVKAAVELKSARRTGP
;
A
#
# COMPACT_ATOMS: atom_id res chain seq x y z
N MET A 1 -3.85 92.39 -55.51
CA MET A 1 -2.55 91.63 -55.56
C MET A 1 -2.47 90.77 -54.31
N THR A 2 -2.85 89.54 -54.37
CA THR A 2 -2.62 88.63 -53.29
C THR A 2 -2.36 87.24 -53.92
N LYS A 3 -1.16 86.75 -53.60
CA LYS A 3 -0.50 85.61 -54.20
C LYS A 3 -0.83 84.32 -53.45
N ASP A 4 -1.50 83.44 -54.17
CA ASP A 4 -1.88 82.11 -53.70
C ASP A 4 -0.68 81.23 -53.52
N ARG A 5 -0.39 80.71 -52.27
CA ARG A 5 0.61 79.70 -51.98
C ARG A 5 -0.08 78.47 -51.46
N ARG A 6 -0.29 77.49 -52.32
CA ARG A 6 -0.73 76.16 -51.97
C ARG A 6 0.44 75.35 -51.34
N PRO A 7 0.23 74.65 -50.22
CA PRO A 7 1.31 73.90 -49.55
C PRO A 7 1.56 72.55 -50.24
N ARG A 8 2.78 72.30 -50.65
CA ARG A 8 3.31 71.07 -51.26
C ARG A 8 3.45 69.90 -50.29
N ASN A 9 3.01 69.99 -49.03
CA ASN A 9 3.24 68.98 -47.98
C ASN A 9 2.19 67.86 -47.89
N CYS A 10 1.07 67.94 -48.64
CA CYS A 10 -0.02 66.96 -48.54
C CYS A 10 0.34 65.59 -49.20
N ARG A 11 1.23 65.59 -50.23
CA ARG A 11 1.59 64.35 -50.92
C ARG A 11 2.67 63.53 -50.14
N LEU A 12 3.54 64.20 -49.38
CA LEU A 12 4.54 63.55 -48.55
C LEU A 12 3.93 62.88 -47.36
N GLN A 13 2.90 63.47 -46.75
CA GLN A 13 2.18 62.87 -45.57
C GLN A 13 1.32 61.68 -46.02
N ALA A 14 0.76 61.67 -47.21
CA ALA A 14 -0.01 60.53 -47.74
C ALA A 14 0.89 59.32 -48.03
N LEU A 15 2.14 59.52 -48.53
CA LEU A 15 3.10 58.45 -48.78
C LEU A 15 3.65 57.84 -47.46
N LEU A 16 3.89 58.63 -46.45
CA LEU A 16 4.31 58.16 -45.12
C LEU A 16 3.19 57.36 -44.38
N ALA A 17 1.92 57.74 -44.58
CA ALA A 17 0.80 57.01 -43.98
C ALA A 17 0.60 55.64 -44.65
N VAL A 18 0.83 55.52 -45.96
CA VAL A 18 0.73 54.22 -46.69
C VAL A 18 1.92 53.29 -46.35
N LEU A 19 3.12 53.81 -46.12
CA LEU A 19 4.26 52.99 -45.64
C LEU A 19 4.06 52.55 -44.17
N ALA A 20 3.48 53.37 -43.32
CA ALA A 20 3.17 53.02 -41.94
C ALA A 20 2.08 51.96 -41.83
N SER A 21 1.06 51.98 -42.71
CA SER A 21 0.03 50.96 -42.74
C SER A 21 0.52 49.62 -43.32
N ALA A 22 1.49 49.62 -44.25
CA ALA A 22 2.10 48.39 -44.75
C ALA A 22 3.03 47.71 -43.72
N ALA A 23 3.66 48.48 -42.85
CA ALA A 23 4.46 47.93 -41.71
C ALA A 23 3.60 47.36 -40.56
N ALA A 24 2.36 47.83 -40.40
CA ALA A 24 1.44 47.30 -39.37
C ALA A 24 0.75 45.97 -39.75
N LEU A 25 0.80 45.59 -41.05
CA LEU A 25 0.29 44.29 -41.51
C LEU A 25 1.32 43.15 -41.50
N ALA A 26 2.57 43.39 -41.09
CA ALA A 26 3.45 42.36 -40.64
C ALA A 26 3.01 41.88 -39.24
N ALA A 27 1.71 41.44 -39.18
CA ALA A 27 1.10 40.86 -38.00
C ALA A 27 2.00 39.72 -37.52
N HIS A 28 2.47 39.85 -36.32
CA HIS A 28 3.21 38.91 -35.50
C HIS A 28 2.64 37.49 -35.67
N ALA A 29 3.16 36.77 -36.65
CA ALA A 29 3.11 35.30 -36.57
C ALA A 29 4.02 34.90 -35.40
N GLN A 30 3.41 34.83 -34.21
CA GLN A 30 4.13 34.25 -33.09
C GLN A 30 4.56 32.86 -33.51
N PRO A 31 5.87 32.55 -33.46
CA PRO A 31 6.32 31.23 -33.86
C PRO A 31 5.59 30.18 -33.03
N LEU A 32 5.04 29.18 -33.71
CA LEU A 32 4.32 28.09 -33.07
C LEU A 32 5.25 27.44 -32.03
N PRO A 33 4.87 27.36 -30.75
CA PRO A 33 5.71 26.71 -29.77
C PRO A 33 5.85 25.22 -30.12
N THR A 34 7.06 24.82 -30.52
CA THR A 34 7.39 23.45 -30.83
C THR A 34 8.29 22.86 -29.74
N VAL A 35 8.17 21.56 -29.53
CA VAL A 35 9.02 20.76 -28.63
C VAL A 35 9.78 19.76 -29.49
N VAL A 36 11.09 19.65 -29.24
CA VAL A 36 11.91 18.63 -29.89
C VAL A 36 11.68 17.30 -29.20
N VAL A 37 11.30 16.28 -29.95
CA VAL A 37 11.13 14.91 -29.46
C VAL A 37 12.52 14.35 -29.13
N ALA A 38 12.80 14.17 -27.85
CA ALA A 38 14.06 13.62 -27.39
C ALA A 38 13.83 12.30 -26.64
N PRO A 39 14.82 11.40 -26.66
CA PRO A 39 14.78 10.23 -25.80
C PRO A 39 14.98 10.65 -24.35
N HIS A 40 14.01 10.35 -23.49
CA HIS A 40 14.08 10.58 -22.06
C HIS A 40 14.28 9.26 -21.32
N ALA A 41 15.02 9.29 -20.23
CA ALA A 41 15.16 8.16 -19.34
C ALA A 41 13.85 8.03 -18.53
N VAL A 42 13.19 6.90 -18.71
CA VAL A 42 11.91 6.57 -18.06
C VAL A 42 12.12 5.37 -17.15
N GLU A 43 11.51 5.38 -15.99
CA GLU A 43 11.53 4.20 -15.12
C GLU A 43 10.75 3.05 -15.77
N LEU A 44 11.41 1.90 -15.87
CA LEU A 44 10.74 0.66 -16.26
C LEU A 44 10.10 0.08 -15.02
N THR A 45 8.78 0.10 -14.96
CA THR A 45 8.03 -0.39 -13.81
C THR A 45 7.30 -1.69 -14.12
N LEU A 46 7.13 -2.52 -13.09
CA LEU A 46 6.28 -3.71 -13.11
C LEU A 46 5.12 -3.48 -12.15
N PRO A 47 3.89 -3.33 -12.66
CA PRO A 47 2.72 -3.24 -11.79
C PRO A 47 2.34 -4.62 -11.24
N ALA A 48 1.91 -4.65 -9.98
CA ALA A 48 1.36 -5.82 -9.32
C ALA A 48 0.24 -5.42 -8.37
N GLU A 49 -0.81 -6.24 -8.31
CA GLU A 49 -1.88 -6.10 -7.34
C GLU A 49 -1.40 -6.58 -5.97
N ALA A 50 -1.86 -5.93 -4.93
CA ALA A 50 -1.35 -6.13 -3.59
C ALA A 50 -2.41 -5.86 -2.52
N LEU A 51 -2.17 -6.41 -1.34
CA LEU A 51 -3.02 -6.26 -0.17
C LEU A 51 -2.22 -5.65 0.98
N VAL A 52 -2.84 -4.73 1.71
CA VAL A 52 -2.27 -4.18 2.94
C VAL A 52 -2.40 -5.20 4.07
N GLU A 53 -1.32 -5.45 4.77
CA GLU A 53 -1.28 -6.33 5.94
C GLU A 53 -0.60 -5.62 7.12
N ALA A 54 -1.05 -5.94 8.33
CA ALA A 54 -0.30 -5.55 9.52
C ALA A 54 0.93 -6.45 9.68
N VAL A 55 2.08 -5.85 9.98
CA VAL A 55 3.33 -6.60 10.25
C VAL A 55 3.20 -7.43 11.51
N LYS A 56 2.49 -6.90 12.53
CA LYS A 56 2.17 -7.60 13.76
C LYS A 56 0.67 -7.71 13.90
N GLN A 57 0.19 -8.94 13.86
CA GLN A 57 -1.21 -9.29 14.09
C GLN A 57 -1.26 -10.49 15.02
N ALA A 58 -2.22 -10.49 15.93
CA ALA A 58 -2.48 -11.60 16.82
C ALA A 58 -3.97 -11.98 16.75
N THR A 59 -4.23 -13.24 16.42
CA THR A 59 -5.55 -13.84 16.61
C THR A 59 -5.62 -14.41 18.01
N VAL A 60 -6.48 -13.84 18.84
CA VAL A 60 -6.70 -14.30 20.20
C VAL A 60 -7.73 -15.41 20.16
N ALA A 61 -7.33 -16.62 20.58
CA ALA A 61 -8.21 -17.79 20.61
C ALA A 61 -8.51 -18.22 22.06
N ALA A 62 -9.64 -18.86 22.26
CA ALA A 62 -9.98 -19.47 23.56
C ALA A 62 -9.02 -20.61 23.89
N GLN A 63 -8.63 -20.72 25.16
CA GLN A 63 -7.77 -21.79 25.66
C GLN A 63 -8.52 -22.77 26.57
N VAL A 64 -9.75 -22.39 26.98
CA VAL A 64 -10.64 -23.21 27.79
C VAL A 64 -12.04 -23.23 27.21
N SER A 65 -12.81 -24.27 27.54
CA SER A 65 -14.23 -24.35 27.20
C SER A 65 -15.07 -23.57 28.19
N GLY A 66 -16.13 -22.90 27.71
CA GLY A 66 -17.10 -22.20 28.55
C GLY A 66 -17.85 -21.14 27.77
N ARG A 67 -18.91 -20.61 28.37
CA ARG A 67 -19.69 -19.53 27.76
C ARG A 67 -19.01 -18.19 27.98
N VAL A 68 -18.99 -17.32 26.96
CA VAL A 68 -18.52 -15.94 27.10
C VAL A 68 -19.51 -15.16 27.95
N VAL A 69 -19.08 -14.72 29.14
CA VAL A 69 -19.92 -14.03 30.14
C VAL A 69 -19.68 -12.54 30.20
N GLU A 70 -18.59 -12.09 29.64
CA GLU A 70 -18.20 -10.66 29.58
C GLU A 70 -17.38 -10.37 28.35
N VAL A 71 -17.70 -9.26 27.66
CA VAL A 71 -16.93 -8.70 26.54
C VAL A 71 -16.67 -7.25 26.87
N ARG A 72 -15.39 -6.82 26.87
CA ARG A 72 -14.99 -5.48 27.28
C ARG A 72 -14.50 -4.61 26.13
N VAL A 73 -14.33 -5.19 24.94
CA VAL A 73 -13.77 -4.49 23.79
C VAL A 73 -14.61 -4.77 22.55
N ASP A 74 -14.69 -3.77 21.68
CA ASP A 74 -15.31 -3.86 20.37
C ASP A 74 -14.30 -3.63 19.24
N ALA A 75 -14.68 -4.01 18.02
CA ALA A 75 -13.89 -3.72 16.83
C ALA A 75 -13.61 -2.21 16.72
N GLY A 76 -12.39 -1.86 16.32
CA GLY A 76 -11.91 -0.48 16.21
C GLY A 76 -11.36 0.12 17.50
N GLN A 77 -11.49 -0.54 18.67
CA GLN A 77 -10.97 -0.02 19.92
C GLN A 77 -9.48 -0.30 20.10
N ALA A 78 -8.76 0.68 20.64
CA ALA A 78 -7.36 0.52 21.00
C ALA A 78 -7.23 -0.23 22.33
N VAL A 79 -6.31 -1.19 22.38
CA VAL A 79 -6.00 -2.02 23.55
C VAL A 79 -4.51 -2.04 23.82
N ARG A 80 -4.13 -2.22 25.09
CA ARG A 80 -2.75 -2.40 25.51
C ARG A 80 -2.51 -3.87 25.83
N LYS A 81 -1.27 -4.32 25.67
CA LYS A 81 -0.86 -5.66 26.09
C LYS A 81 -1.22 -5.90 27.56
N GLY A 82 -1.95 -6.98 27.84
CA GLY A 82 -2.45 -7.35 29.16
C GLY A 82 -3.85 -6.88 29.51
N ASP A 83 -4.46 -5.99 28.72
CA ASP A 83 -5.84 -5.54 28.92
C ASP A 83 -6.81 -6.70 28.85
N LEU A 84 -7.87 -6.64 29.68
CA LEU A 84 -8.95 -7.62 29.68
C LEU A 84 -9.83 -7.41 28.45
N LEU A 85 -9.89 -8.43 27.61
CA LEU A 85 -10.70 -8.43 26.39
C LEU A 85 -12.07 -9.08 26.62
N MET A 86 -12.05 -10.31 27.13
CA MET A 86 -13.24 -11.13 27.36
C MET A 86 -13.06 -11.99 28.59
N ARG A 87 -14.18 -12.44 29.15
CA ARG A 87 -14.18 -13.44 30.21
C ARG A 87 -15.08 -14.61 29.83
N ILE A 88 -14.54 -15.81 29.97
CA ILE A 88 -15.22 -17.08 29.79
C ILE A 88 -15.72 -17.55 31.17
N ASP A 89 -16.85 -18.19 31.23
CA ASP A 89 -17.37 -18.78 32.49
C ASP A 89 -16.36 -19.81 33.03
N ALA A 90 -15.83 -19.50 34.19
CA ALA A 90 -14.78 -20.30 34.83
C ALA A 90 -15.32 -21.18 35.99
N ARG A 91 -16.63 -21.29 36.18
CA ARG A 91 -17.19 -22.01 37.32
C ARG A 91 -16.69 -23.43 37.39
N GLU A 92 -16.80 -24.20 36.32
CA GLU A 92 -16.29 -25.57 36.25
C GLU A 92 -14.78 -25.65 36.52
N ALA A 93 -13.99 -24.79 35.87
CA ALA A 93 -12.55 -24.71 36.10
C ALA A 93 -12.21 -24.33 37.56
N SER A 94 -12.99 -23.43 38.16
CA SER A 94 -12.80 -22.99 39.56
C SER A 94 -13.08 -24.11 40.55
N GLU A 95 -14.14 -24.89 40.33
CA GLU A 95 -14.47 -26.07 41.18
C GLU A 95 -13.38 -27.14 41.05
N ALA A 96 -12.89 -27.41 39.82
CA ALA A 96 -11.78 -28.34 39.62
C ALA A 96 -10.49 -27.86 40.33
N ALA A 97 -10.22 -26.54 40.29
CA ALA A 97 -9.08 -25.96 41.00
C ALA A 97 -9.21 -26.01 42.51
N ALA A 98 -10.41 -25.81 43.02
CA ALA A 98 -10.70 -25.97 44.45
C ALA A 98 -10.49 -27.43 44.91
N GLY A 99 -10.96 -28.44 44.17
CA GLY A 99 -10.74 -29.84 44.41
C GLY A 99 -9.23 -30.22 44.42
N ALA A 100 -8.50 -29.78 43.37
CA ALA A 100 -7.05 -30.00 43.29
C ALA A 100 -6.25 -29.32 44.43
N SER A 101 -6.70 -28.12 44.84
CA SER A 101 -6.09 -27.40 45.97
C SER A 101 -6.31 -28.15 47.32
N ALA A 102 -7.51 -28.75 47.53
CA ALA A 102 -7.80 -29.57 48.70
C ALA A 102 -6.94 -30.84 48.70
N GLN A 103 -6.79 -31.54 47.58
CA GLN A 103 -5.90 -32.71 47.46
C GLN A 103 -4.44 -32.36 47.76
N TYR A 104 -3.94 -31.24 47.24
CA TYR A 104 -2.63 -30.72 47.54
C TYR A 104 -2.46 -30.46 49.05
N GLY A 105 -3.46 -29.83 49.70
CA GLY A 105 -3.48 -29.59 51.14
C GLY A 105 -3.35 -30.89 51.98
N ASN A 106 -4.13 -31.91 51.58
CA ASN A 106 -4.08 -33.23 52.21
C ASN A 106 -2.74 -33.93 52.05
N ALA A 107 -2.20 -33.98 50.82
CA ALA A 107 -0.91 -34.58 50.52
C ALA A 107 0.23 -33.87 51.27
N ARG A 108 0.20 -32.53 51.34
CA ARG A 108 1.15 -31.74 52.10
C ARG A 108 1.14 -32.07 53.58
N THR A 109 -0.03 -32.15 54.17
CA THR A 109 -0.20 -32.50 55.60
C THR A 109 0.27 -33.93 55.87
N HIS A 110 -0.05 -34.89 54.98
CA HIS A 110 0.40 -36.26 55.05
C HIS A 110 1.94 -36.35 55.00
N TYR A 111 2.56 -35.70 54.05
CA TYR A 111 4.04 -35.65 53.92
C TYR A 111 4.67 -35.06 55.18
N GLN A 112 4.17 -33.94 55.70
CA GLN A 112 4.69 -33.31 56.89
C GLN A 112 4.63 -34.24 58.12
N ARG A 113 3.49 -34.94 58.30
CA ARG A 113 3.30 -35.93 59.37
C ARG A 113 4.26 -37.11 59.23
N THR A 114 4.38 -37.66 58.03
CA THR A 114 5.28 -38.78 57.74
C THR A 114 6.74 -38.39 58.01
N LEU A 115 7.13 -37.16 57.67
CA LEU A 115 8.46 -36.63 57.95
C LEU A 115 8.73 -36.54 59.45
N GLN A 116 7.80 -36.08 60.27
CA GLN A 116 7.88 -36.05 61.72
C GLN A 116 8.00 -37.47 62.35
N LEU A 117 7.19 -38.43 61.88
CA LEU A 117 7.26 -39.82 62.29
C LEU A 117 8.59 -40.46 61.93
N ARG A 118 9.17 -40.10 60.81
CA ARG A 118 10.52 -40.55 60.39
C ARG A 118 11.60 -40.04 61.34
N GLN A 119 11.54 -38.77 61.74
CA GLN A 119 12.47 -38.19 62.73
C GLN A 119 12.41 -38.90 64.07
N GLN A 120 11.20 -39.42 64.43
CA GLN A 120 10.99 -40.21 65.65
C GLN A 120 11.31 -41.72 65.49
N GLY A 121 11.74 -42.17 64.27
CA GLY A 121 12.07 -43.54 63.97
C GLY A 121 10.88 -44.48 63.68
N PHE A 122 9.65 -43.99 63.59
CA PHE A 122 8.46 -44.83 63.44
C PHE A 122 8.14 -45.29 62.02
N VAL A 123 8.74 -44.66 60.99
CA VAL A 123 8.51 -44.99 59.57
C VAL A 123 9.80 -45.09 58.78
N SER A 124 9.79 -45.83 57.65
CA SER A 124 10.95 -46.00 56.78
C SER A 124 11.17 -44.75 55.89
N GLN A 125 12.38 -44.63 55.32
CA GLN A 125 12.69 -43.59 54.31
C GLN A 125 11.77 -43.73 53.08
N ALA A 126 11.51 -44.98 52.65
CA ALA A 126 10.61 -45.24 51.52
C ALA A 126 9.18 -44.67 51.75
N ALA A 127 8.65 -44.66 53.00
CA ALA A 127 7.36 -44.04 53.30
C ALA A 127 7.40 -42.51 53.15
N VAL A 128 8.53 -41.87 53.48
CA VAL A 128 8.71 -40.41 53.25
C VAL A 128 8.81 -40.11 51.76
N ASP A 129 9.58 -40.92 51.04
CA ASP A 129 9.78 -40.75 49.61
C ASP A 129 8.43 -40.92 48.87
N GLN A 130 7.62 -41.90 49.27
CA GLN A 130 6.24 -42.06 48.69
C GLN A 130 5.37 -40.88 49.00
N ALA A 131 5.29 -40.42 50.25
CA ALA A 131 4.48 -39.27 50.62
C ALA A 131 4.92 -37.97 49.90
N LYS A 132 6.22 -37.86 49.64
CA LYS A 132 6.77 -36.76 48.82
C LYS A 132 6.30 -36.85 47.38
N ALA A 133 6.40 -38.02 46.75
CA ALA A 133 5.93 -38.24 45.41
C ALA A 133 4.45 -37.90 45.24
N ASP A 134 3.63 -38.31 46.20
CA ASP A 134 2.19 -38.00 46.23
C ASP A 134 1.94 -36.47 46.34
N LEU A 135 2.72 -35.77 47.17
CA LEU A 135 2.68 -34.30 47.22
C LEU A 135 3.07 -33.62 45.91
N ASP A 136 4.11 -34.10 45.26
CA ASP A 136 4.60 -33.56 44.00
C ASP A 136 3.54 -33.75 42.87
N VAL A 137 2.88 -34.90 42.82
CA VAL A 137 1.75 -35.16 41.93
C VAL A 137 0.58 -34.20 42.17
N ALA A 138 0.18 -34.05 43.46
CA ALA A 138 -0.91 -33.15 43.83
C ALA A 138 -0.53 -31.67 43.54
N ALA A 139 0.72 -31.28 43.70
CA ALA A 139 1.21 -29.95 43.37
C ALA A 139 1.12 -29.67 41.86
N ALA A 140 1.48 -30.63 41.03
CA ALA A 140 1.37 -30.54 39.59
C ALA A 140 -0.12 -30.41 39.12
N ALA A 141 -1.03 -31.23 39.68
CA ALA A 141 -2.46 -31.17 39.40
C ALA A 141 -3.08 -29.81 39.79
N ARG A 142 -2.71 -29.25 40.96
CA ARG A 142 -3.11 -27.91 41.37
C ARG A 142 -2.59 -26.84 40.39
N GLY A 143 -1.35 -26.94 39.95
CA GLY A 143 -0.77 -26.02 38.98
C GLY A 143 -1.55 -26.00 37.66
N GLN A 144 -1.86 -27.17 37.11
CA GLN A 144 -2.64 -27.33 35.88
C GLN A 144 -4.03 -26.71 36.00
N THR A 145 -4.78 -26.98 37.07
CA THR A 145 -6.12 -26.42 37.23
C THR A 145 -6.12 -24.91 37.48
N SER A 146 -5.10 -24.37 38.15
CA SER A 146 -4.90 -22.94 38.33
C SER A 146 -4.68 -22.21 37.00
N VAL A 147 -3.90 -22.80 36.09
CA VAL A 147 -3.68 -22.27 34.74
C VAL A 147 -4.98 -22.25 33.93
N ASN A 148 -5.82 -23.31 34.06
CA ASN A 148 -7.10 -23.35 33.35
C ASN A 148 -8.03 -22.22 33.83
N VAL A 149 -8.08 -21.93 35.13
CA VAL A 149 -8.84 -20.77 35.65
C VAL A 149 -8.32 -19.47 35.11
N ALA A 150 -6.97 -19.31 35.02
CA ALA A 150 -6.37 -18.10 34.48
C ALA A 150 -6.72 -17.90 33.00
N HIS A 151 -6.79 -18.97 32.21
CA HIS A 151 -7.15 -18.94 30.80
C HIS A 151 -8.62 -18.53 30.51
N ALA A 152 -9.51 -18.62 31.52
CA ALA A 152 -10.87 -18.09 31.39
C ALA A 152 -10.90 -16.56 31.34
N THR A 153 -9.80 -15.90 31.71
CA THR A 153 -9.62 -14.45 31.57
C THR A 153 -8.78 -14.17 30.34
N VAL A 154 -9.43 -13.81 29.25
CA VAL A 154 -8.77 -13.56 27.96
C VAL A 154 -8.17 -12.16 27.95
N ARG A 155 -6.85 -12.06 27.76
CA ARG A 155 -6.11 -10.79 27.75
C ARG A 155 -5.40 -10.56 26.41
N ALA A 156 -5.16 -9.27 26.11
CA ALA A 156 -4.46 -8.86 24.90
C ALA A 156 -2.97 -9.33 24.93
N PRO A 157 -2.51 -10.10 23.93
CA PRO A 157 -1.11 -10.54 23.85
C PRO A 157 -0.18 -9.42 23.35
N ILE A 158 -0.71 -8.48 22.59
CA ILE A 158 0.00 -7.31 22.03
C ILE A 158 -0.83 -6.05 22.28
N SER A 159 -0.19 -4.88 22.21
CA SER A 159 -0.90 -3.59 22.10
C SER A 159 -1.27 -3.36 20.64
N GLY A 160 -2.40 -2.69 20.37
CA GLY A 160 -2.86 -2.41 19.02
C GLY A 160 -4.33 -2.05 18.98
N ILE A 161 -4.94 -2.22 17.81
CA ILE A 161 -6.36 -1.99 17.55
C ILE A 161 -7.04 -3.34 17.33
N VAL A 162 -8.21 -3.52 17.92
CA VAL A 162 -9.06 -4.68 17.67
C VAL A 162 -9.60 -4.59 16.23
N GLY A 163 -9.19 -5.52 15.38
CA GLY A 163 -9.61 -5.54 13.98
C GLY A 163 -11.02 -6.09 13.83
N GLU A 164 -11.23 -7.30 14.32
CA GLU A 164 -12.50 -8.01 14.19
C GLU A 164 -12.82 -8.76 15.48
N ARG A 165 -14.08 -8.77 15.87
CA ARG A 165 -14.61 -9.60 16.95
C ARG A 165 -15.38 -10.77 16.36
N LEU A 166 -14.87 -11.98 16.62
CA LEU A 166 -15.34 -13.24 16.02
C LEU A 166 -16.25 -14.03 16.97
N THR A 167 -16.48 -13.54 18.19
CA THR A 167 -17.30 -14.22 19.20
C THR A 167 -18.10 -13.21 20.01
N GLU A 168 -19.38 -13.52 20.24
CA GLU A 168 -20.33 -12.68 20.93
C GLU A 168 -20.55 -13.09 22.39
N LEU A 169 -21.14 -12.15 23.19
CA LEU A 169 -21.58 -12.42 24.54
C LEU A 169 -22.60 -13.56 24.55
N GLY A 170 -22.40 -14.54 25.42
CA GLY A 170 -23.30 -15.70 25.54
C GLY A 170 -22.94 -16.89 24.65
N GLU A 171 -22.07 -16.72 23.69
CA GLU A 171 -21.58 -17.82 22.85
C GLU A 171 -20.68 -18.79 23.60
N MET A 172 -20.60 -20.03 23.08
CA MET A 172 -19.70 -21.05 23.59
C MET A 172 -18.29 -20.89 22.97
N ALA A 173 -17.31 -20.71 23.83
CA ALA A 173 -15.91 -20.77 23.48
C ALA A 173 -15.39 -22.21 23.69
N THR A 174 -14.57 -22.69 22.77
CA THR A 174 -13.86 -23.98 22.85
C THR A 174 -12.38 -23.75 22.54
N PRO A 175 -11.46 -24.56 23.10
CA PRO A 175 -10.04 -24.41 22.83
C PRO A 175 -9.74 -24.35 21.32
N GLY A 176 -9.00 -23.31 20.91
CA GLY A 176 -8.66 -23.04 19.51
C GLY A 176 -9.70 -22.18 18.76
N LYS A 177 -10.93 -21.96 19.28
CA LYS A 177 -11.89 -21.05 18.63
C LYS A 177 -11.36 -19.62 18.66
N PRO A 178 -11.23 -18.92 17.50
CA PRO A 178 -10.83 -17.54 17.48
C PRO A 178 -11.90 -16.65 18.11
N LEU A 179 -11.48 -15.71 18.96
CA LEU A 179 -12.37 -14.79 19.67
C LEU A 179 -12.36 -13.40 19.05
N LEU A 180 -11.17 -12.89 18.75
CA LEU A 180 -10.96 -11.60 18.12
C LEU A 180 -9.55 -11.52 17.51
N THR A 181 -9.33 -10.51 16.65
CA THR A 181 -8.03 -10.17 16.09
C THR A 181 -7.54 -8.81 16.61
N ILE A 182 -6.25 -8.69 16.84
CA ILE A 182 -5.59 -7.41 17.20
C ILE A 182 -4.46 -7.19 16.22
N HIS A 183 -4.33 -5.98 15.69
CA HIS A 183 -3.22 -5.58 14.83
C HIS A 183 -2.55 -4.31 15.35
N ASP A 184 -1.24 -4.22 15.10
CA ASP A 184 -0.43 -3.05 15.41
C ASP A 184 -0.64 -2.01 14.29
N PRO A 185 -1.14 -0.80 14.59
CA PRO A 185 -1.38 0.22 13.57
C PRO A 185 -0.08 0.82 12.99
N ASP A 186 1.02 0.78 13.75
CA ASP A 186 2.27 1.45 13.37
C ASP A 186 3.13 0.62 12.40
N GLY A 187 2.76 -0.60 12.14
CA GLY A 187 3.52 -1.52 11.29
C GLY A 187 2.66 -2.09 10.16
N LEU A 188 2.51 -1.34 9.06
CA LEU A 188 1.85 -1.82 7.86
C LEU A 188 2.86 -2.21 6.79
N ARG A 189 2.52 -3.23 6.03
CA ARG A 189 3.22 -3.65 4.81
C ARG A 189 2.21 -3.96 3.73
N VAL A 190 2.68 -3.98 2.51
CA VAL A 190 1.87 -4.42 1.38
C VAL A 190 2.46 -5.72 0.85
N THR A 191 1.63 -6.72 0.67
CA THR A 191 2.03 -8.01 0.08
C THR A 191 1.53 -8.05 -1.36
N ALA A 192 2.45 -7.95 -2.31
CA ALA A 192 2.17 -7.97 -3.74
C ALA A 192 2.33 -9.38 -4.30
N SER A 193 1.45 -9.73 -5.23
CA SER A 193 1.45 -11.01 -5.94
C SER A 193 2.21 -10.90 -7.27
N VAL A 194 3.36 -11.57 -7.39
CA VAL A 194 4.22 -11.51 -8.56
C VAL A 194 4.37 -12.90 -9.19
N PRO A 195 4.10 -13.07 -10.51
CA PRO A 195 4.27 -14.33 -11.19
C PRO A 195 5.73 -14.83 -11.16
N GLN A 196 5.92 -16.13 -10.98
CA GLN A 196 7.26 -16.74 -10.83
C GLN A 196 8.23 -16.40 -11.95
N TYR A 197 7.76 -16.30 -13.21
CA TYR A 197 8.62 -15.98 -14.35
C TYR A 197 9.25 -14.56 -14.27
N ARG A 198 8.72 -13.69 -13.41
CA ARG A 198 9.25 -12.34 -13.14
C ARG A 198 10.23 -12.28 -11.96
N LEU A 199 10.32 -13.33 -11.15
CA LEU A 199 11.13 -13.31 -9.93
C LEU A 199 12.60 -13.00 -10.15
N ALA A 200 13.18 -13.44 -11.27
CA ALA A 200 14.57 -13.13 -11.60
C ALA A 200 14.80 -11.61 -11.71
N GLN A 201 13.84 -10.88 -12.27
CA GLN A 201 13.87 -9.42 -12.39
C GLN A 201 13.65 -8.74 -11.02
N MET A 202 12.82 -9.34 -10.17
CA MET A 202 12.48 -8.80 -8.86
C MET A 202 13.63 -8.83 -7.84
N ARG A 203 14.59 -9.74 -8.00
CA ARG A 203 15.74 -9.86 -7.06
C ARG A 203 16.63 -8.62 -6.99
N ALA A 204 16.67 -7.83 -8.06
CA ALA A 204 17.44 -6.58 -8.14
C ALA A 204 16.62 -5.34 -7.73
N VAL A 205 15.32 -5.51 -7.47
CA VAL A 205 14.42 -4.40 -7.14
C VAL A 205 14.61 -3.99 -5.69
N SER A 206 14.96 -2.73 -5.48
CA SER A 206 15.09 -2.12 -4.14
C SER A 206 14.08 -1.01 -3.90
N ARG A 207 13.35 -0.55 -4.93
CA ARG A 207 12.38 0.55 -4.85
C ARG A 207 11.07 0.15 -5.49
N ALA A 208 9.99 0.57 -4.84
CA ALA A 208 8.65 0.44 -5.38
C ALA A 208 7.82 1.66 -4.95
N THR A 209 6.81 1.99 -5.74
CA THR A 209 5.79 2.98 -5.38
C THR A 209 4.49 2.23 -5.15
N VAL A 210 3.87 2.48 -4.01
CA VAL A 210 2.58 1.90 -3.63
C VAL A 210 1.50 2.95 -3.87
N GLU A 211 0.51 2.60 -4.62
CA GLU A 211 -0.66 3.42 -4.91
C GLU A 211 -1.89 2.83 -4.22
N PHE A 212 -2.63 3.67 -3.53
CA PHE A 212 -3.92 3.36 -2.92
C PHE A 212 -5.00 4.06 -3.75
N PRO A 213 -5.60 3.37 -4.74
CA PRO A 213 -6.53 4.01 -5.69
C PRO A 213 -7.74 4.65 -5.00
N GLU A 214 -8.25 4.01 -3.94
CA GLU A 214 -9.42 4.48 -3.20
C GLU A 214 -9.17 5.77 -2.42
N LEU A 215 -7.91 5.99 -1.98
CA LEU A 215 -7.49 7.18 -1.25
C LEU A 215 -6.84 8.24 -2.14
N GLY A 216 -6.54 7.92 -3.40
CA GLY A 216 -5.77 8.78 -4.30
C GLY A 216 -4.34 9.06 -3.79
N LYS A 217 -3.80 8.21 -2.90
CA LYS A 217 -2.48 8.39 -2.29
C LYS A 217 -1.43 7.53 -2.99
N ARG A 218 -0.23 8.08 -3.14
CA ARG A 218 0.97 7.37 -3.58
C ARG A 218 2.05 7.50 -2.51
N VAL A 219 2.70 6.38 -2.21
CA VAL A 219 3.72 6.29 -1.15
C VAL A 219 4.91 5.50 -1.67
N ASN A 220 6.12 5.97 -1.40
CA ASN A 220 7.33 5.23 -1.73
C ASN A 220 7.58 4.14 -0.69
N SER A 221 8.02 2.98 -1.15
CA SER A 221 8.40 1.86 -0.27
C SER A 221 9.62 2.19 0.58
N THR A 222 9.65 1.68 1.81
CA THR A 222 10.84 1.69 2.67
C THR A 222 11.74 0.49 2.41
N SER A 223 11.16 -0.62 1.99
CA SER A 223 11.87 -1.86 1.66
C SER A 223 11.08 -2.70 0.68
N VAL A 224 11.78 -3.54 -0.08
CA VAL A 224 11.19 -4.56 -0.96
C VAL A 224 11.85 -5.89 -0.66
N THR A 225 11.07 -6.89 -0.28
CA THR A 225 11.56 -8.22 0.09
C THR A 225 10.80 -9.29 -0.67
N VAL A 226 11.49 -10.04 -1.51
CA VAL A 226 10.92 -11.18 -2.21
C VAL A 226 10.92 -12.38 -1.26
N LEU A 227 9.75 -12.96 -1.00
CA LEU A 227 9.68 -14.16 -0.17
C LEU A 227 10.23 -15.38 -0.94
N PRO A 228 10.98 -16.27 -0.27
CA PRO A 228 11.59 -17.44 -0.92
C PRO A 228 10.61 -18.58 -1.17
N THR A 229 9.31 -18.31 -1.06
CA THR A 229 8.23 -19.28 -1.24
C THR A 229 7.34 -18.86 -2.40
N ALA A 230 6.82 -19.85 -3.13
CA ALA A 230 5.84 -19.64 -4.15
C ALA A 230 4.63 -20.55 -3.88
N ASP A 231 3.45 -20.05 -4.19
CA ASP A 231 2.23 -20.83 -4.14
C ASP A 231 2.20 -21.80 -5.32
N ALA A 232 2.09 -23.11 -5.04
CA ALA A 232 2.13 -24.15 -6.04
C ALA A 232 0.87 -24.22 -6.93
N ALA A 233 -0.26 -23.71 -6.45
CA ALA A 233 -1.52 -23.72 -7.18
C ALA A 233 -1.63 -22.54 -8.16
N THR A 234 -1.13 -21.37 -7.76
CA THR A 234 -1.25 -20.12 -8.54
C THR A 234 0.02 -19.74 -9.29
N HIS A 235 1.15 -20.37 -9.01
CA HIS A 235 2.48 -20.02 -9.53
C HIS A 235 2.89 -18.56 -9.29
N VAL A 236 2.45 -18.03 -8.16
CA VAL A 236 2.72 -16.66 -7.73
C VAL A 236 3.64 -16.67 -6.50
N SER A 237 4.54 -15.71 -6.42
CA SER A 237 5.35 -15.46 -5.23
C SER A 237 4.93 -14.16 -4.59
N ALA A 238 4.92 -14.14 -3.28
CA ALA A 238 4.64 -12.94 -2.52
C ALA A 238 5.89 -12.05 -2.41
N VAL A 239 5.70 -10.76 -2.65
CA VAL A 239 6.72 -9.73 -2.44
C VAL A 239 6.21 -8.76 -1.38
N CYS A 240 6.89 -8.72 -0.25
CA CYS A 240 6.56 -7.81 0.83
C CYS A 240 7.21 -6.45 0.57
N VAL A 241 6.40 -5.40 0.63
CA VAL A 241 6.80 -4.00 0.46
C VAL A 241 6.52 -3.27 1.77
N GLY A 242 7.58 -2.79 2.40
CA GLY A 242 7.47 -2.00 3.63
C GLY A 242 6.91 -0.61 3.34
N LEU A 243 6.00 -0.17 4.18
CA LEU A 243 5.43 1.17 4.13
C LEU A 243 6.09 2.07 5.18
N PRO A 244 6.12 3.40 5.00
CA PRO A 244 6.53 4.34 6.06
C PRO A 244 5.51 4.32 7.22
N GLY A 245 5.94 4.70 8.44
CA GLY A 245 5.21 4.48 9.68
C GLY A 245 3.83 5.14 9.80
N GLU A 246 3.63 6.30 9.20
CA GLU A 246 2.34 7.01 9.30
C GLU A 246 1.77 7.27 7.90
N ILE A 247 0.80 6.49 7.50
CA ILE A 247 0.13 6.65 6.20
C ILE A 247 -1.31 7.18 6.36
N GLY A 248 -1.75 7.41 7.58
CA GLY A 248 -3.10 7.90 7.89
C GLY A 248 -4.16 6.82 7.69
N ASP A 249 -5.16 7.06 6.84
CA ASP A 249 -6.37 6.23 6.70
C ASP A 249 -6.16 4.83 6.06
N VAL A 250 -4.93 4.37 5.93
CA VAL A 250 -4.62 3.03 5.40
C VAL A 250 -4.82 1.99 6.50
N VAL A 251 -5.66 1.00 6.23
CA VAL A 251 -5.96 -0.10 7.15
C VAL A 251 -5.63 -1.46 6.55
N PRO A 252 -5.31 -2.47 7.36
CA PRO A 252 -5.16 -3.85 6.90
C PRO A 252 -6.40 -4.33 6.14
N GLY A 253 -6.19 -5.07 5.05
CA GLY A 253 -7.25 -5.53 4.16
C GLY A 253 -7.56 -4.59 2.99
N MET A 254 -7.00 -3.38 2.95
CA MET A 254 -7.13 -2.50 1.80
C MET A 254 -6.38 -3.04 0.58
N HIS A 255 -6.98 -2.83 -0.59
CA HIS A 255 -6.34 -3.08 -1.87
C HIS A 255 -5.31 -1.99 -2.18
N ALA A 256 -4.17 -2.39 -2.72
CA ALA A 256 -3.12 -1.49 -3.17
C ALA A 256 -2.55 -1.98 -4.51
N ARG A 257 -1.98 -1.06 -5.27
CA ARG A 257 -1.21 -1.37 -6.47
C ARG A 257 0.24 -0.98 -6.24
N VAL A 258 1.14 -1.91 -6.48
CA VAL A 258 2.58 -1.69 -6.33
C VAL A 258 3.21 -1.58 -7.71
N GLN A 259 3.99 -0.53 -7.93
CA GLN A 259 4.82 -0.36 -9.11
C GLN A 259 6.27 -0.59 -8.72
N PHE A 260 6.81 -1.75 -9.07
CA PHE A 260 8.21 -2.10 -8.83
C PHE A 260 9.11 -1.47 -9.88
N VAL A 261 10.13 -0.72 -9.46
CA VAL A 261 11.10 -0.09 -10.37
C VAL A 261 12.17 -1.12 -10.74
N LEU A 262 12.08 -1.67 -11.95
CA LEU A 262 13.02 -2.67 -12.48
C LEU A 262 14.32 -2.05 -12.96
N GLY A 263 14.30 -0.76 -13.34
CA GLY A 263 15.45 -0.06 -13.90
C GLY A 263 15.03 1.18 -14.66
N GLN A 264 15.92 1.67 -15.52
CA GLN A 264 15.63 2.78 -16.43
C GLN A 264 15.73 2.30 -17.86
N THR A 265 14.87 2.80 -18.71
CA THR A 265 14.90 2.60 -20.15
C THR A 265 14.78 3.96 -20.84
N THR A 266 15.29 4.06 -22.06
CA THR A 266 15.19 5.29 -22.83
C THR A 266 13.98 5.20 -23.76
N ARG A 267 13.04 6.11 -23.63
CA ARG A 267 11.82 6.17 -24.44
C ARG A 267 11.64 7.53 -25.07
N LEU A 268 11.04 7.57 -26.25
CA LEU A 268 10.59 8.81 -26.84
C LEU A 268 9.32 9.27 -26.16
N THR A 269 9.26 10.51 -25.69
CA THR A 269 8.09 11.08 -25.03
C THR A 269 7.63 12.34 -25.74
N VAL A 270 6.34 12.64 -25.61
CA VAL A 270 5.73 13.90 -26.07
C VAL A 270 4.82 14.46 -24.99
N PRO A 271 4.74 15.79 -24.85
CA PRO A 271 3.81 16.40 -23.91
C PRO A 271 2.37 15.99 -24.21
N GLN A 272 1.60 15.67 -23.17
CA GLN A 272 0.19 15.32 -23.30
C GLN A 272 -0.61 16.44 -24.00
N SER A 273 -0.22 17.70 -23.79
CA SER A 273 -0.83 18.88 -24.42
C SER A 273 -0.66 18.93 -25.95
N ALA A 274 0.35 18.26 -26.51
CA ALA A 274 0.62 18.21 -27.95
C ALA A 274 -0.25 17.18 -28.69
N ILE A 275 -0.92 16.30 -27.95
CA ILE A 275 -1.65 15.15 -28.50
C ILE A 275 -3.06 15.58 -28.97
N VAL A 276 -3.38 15.25 -30.20
CA VAL A 276 -4.71 15.42 -30.80
C VAL A 276 -5.42 14.07 -30.82
N ARG A 277 -6.61 14.02 -30.25
CA ARG A 277 -7.49 12.85 -30.35
C ARG A 277 -8.70 13.22 -31.20
N ARG A 278 -8.90 12.51 -32.31
CA ARG A 278 -10.08 12.68 -33.21
C ARG A 278 -10.73 11.33 -33.45
N GLY A 279 -11.78 11.04 -32.71
CA GLY A 279 -12.37 9.71 -32.71
C GLY A 279 -11.34 8.65 -32.24
N ALA A 280 -11.13 7.64 -33.06
CA ALA A 280 -10.15 6.57 -32.79
C ALA A 280 -8.69 6.92 -33.16
N VAL A 281 -8.45 8.10 -33.75
CA VAL A 281 -7.10 8.49 -34.21
C VAL A 281 -6.43 9.39 -33.20
N THR A 282 -5.23 8.96 -32.76
CA THR A 282 -4.31 9.77 -31.96
C THR A 282 -3.19 10.26 -32.85
N ALA A 283 -2.93 11.57 -32.85
CA ALA A 283 -1.99 12.21 -33.78
C ALA A 283 -1.33 13.43 -33.12
N VAL A 284 -0.25 13.92 -33.72
CA VAL A 284 0.40 15.20 -33.40
C VAL A 284 0.67 15.98 -34.68
N TYR A 285 0.89 17.29 -34.53
CA TYR A 285 1.39 18.12 -35.62
C TYR A 285 2.91 18.16 -35.58
N VAL A 286 3.57 17.65 -36.65
CA VAL A 286 5.02 17.63 -36.81
C VAL A 286 5.42 18.75 -37.76
N GLU A 287 6.42 19.52 -37.38
CA GLU A 287 7.09 20.49 -38.22
C GLU A 287 8.08 19.78 -39.15
N LYS A 288 7.91 19.93 -40.45
CA LYS A 288 8.83 19.37 -41.46
C LYS A 288 10.04 20.29 -41.66
N GLN A 289 11.06 19.80 -42.38
CA GLN A 289 12.29 20.56 -42.70
C GLN A 289 12.02 21.84 -43.51
N ASP A 290 10.93 21.88 -44.26
CA ASP A 290 10.46 23.05 -45.02
C ASP A 290 9.66 24.05 -44.18
N GLY A 291 9.53 23.82 -42.86
CA GLY A 291 8.70 24.62 -41.95
C GLY A 291 7.20 24.32 -42.02
N SER A 292 6.73 23.48 -42.94
CA SER A 292 5.32 23.13 -43.07
C SER A 292 4.90 22.14 -41.94
N LEU A 293 3.65 22.28 -41.49
CA LEU A 293 3.08 21.37 -40.51
C LEU A 293 2.43 20.16 -41.19
N GLY A 294 2.60 19.00 -40.60
CA GLY A 294 1.93 17.77 -41.03
C GLY A 294 1.28 17.06 -39.86
N LEU A 295 0.03 16.62 -40.01
CA LEU A 295 -0.61 15.76 -39.03
C LEU A 295 -0.07 14.34 -39.18
N ARG A 296 0.46 13.77 -38.11
CA ARG A 296 1.03 12.41 -38.09
C ARG A 296 0.37 11.58 -37.00
N GLN A 297 -0.11 10.41 -37.38
CA GLN A 297 -0.69 9.46 -36.47
C GLN A 297 0.39 8.84 -35.57
N LEU A 298 0.07 8.68 -34.30
CA LEU A 298 0.92 8.07 -33.29
C LEU A 298 0.30 6.83 -32.69
N ARG A 299 1.16 5.93 -32.25
CA ARG A 299 0.83 4.90 -31.28
C ARG A 299 1.48 5.29 -29.95
N LEU A 300 0.64 5.59 -28.96
CA LEU A 300 1.07 5.95 -27.62
C LEU A 300 1.26 4.70 -26.75
N GLY A 301 2.17 4.81 -25.80
CA GLY A 301 2.38 3.89 -24.69
C GLY A 301 1.77 4.41 -23.40
N GLU A 302 2.45 4.15 -22.29
CA GLU A 302 2.00 4.57 -20.96
C GLU A 302 2.33 6.05 -20.68
N PRO A 303 1.57 6.70 -19.78
CA PRO A 303 1.95 8.02 -19.27
C PRO A 303 3.30 7.97 -18.56
N VAL A 304 4.10 9.01 -18.76
CA VAL A 304 5.43 9.16 -18.17
C VAL A 304 5.42 10.42 -17.29
N GLY A 305 5.40 10.24 -15.98
CA GLY A 305 5.17 11.36 -15.07
C GLY A 305 3.78 11.98 -15.25
N ASP A 306 3.65 13.26 -14.91
CA ASP A 306 2.35 13.95 -14.92
C ASP A 306 1.99 14.57 -16.27
N ASP A 307 2.99 14.94 -17.09
CA ASP A 307 2.80 15.76 -18.30
C ASP A 307 3.19 15.10 -19.61
N GLU A 308 3.84 13.95 -19.61
CA GLU A 308 4.38 13.31 -20.82
C GLU A 308 3.73 11.95 -21.08
N VAL A 309 3.76 11.53 -22.35
CA VAL A 309 3.27 10.21 -22.78
C VAL A 309 4.34 9.57 -23.68
N GLU A 310 4.60 8.28 -23.46
CA GLU A 310 5.48 7.48 -24.28
C GLU A 310 4.96 7.37 -25.73
N VAL A 311 5.86 7.44 -26.70
CA VAL A 311 5.57 7.21 -28.12
C VAL A 311 6.15 5.88 -28.55
N LEU A 312 5.31 4.91 -28.82
CA LEU A 312 5.69 3.57 -29.30
C LEU A 312 6.02 3.58 -30.79
N ALA A 313 5.32 4.40 -31.58
CA ALA A 313 5.53 4.50 -33.01
C ALA A 313 4.97 5.82 -33.58
N GLY A 314 5.56 6.28 -34.71
CA GLY A 314 5.09 7.44 -35.46
C GLY A 314 6.00 8.66 -35.39
N LEU A 315 6.94 8.73 -34.45
CA LEU A 315 7.94 9.81 -34.35
C LEU A 315 9.36 9.28 -34.29
N ARG A 316 10.31 10.15 -34.64
CA ARG A 316 11.75 9.93 -34.53
C ARG A 316 12.36 10.97 -33.59
N ALA A 317 13.47 10.60 -32.96
CA ALA A 317 14.25 11.56 -32.18
C ALA A 317 14.72 12.73 -33.07
N GLY A 318 14.64 13.95 -32.54
CA GLY A 318 15.01 15.17 -33.24
C GLY A 318 13.86 15.82 -34.02
N GLU A 319 12.71 15.16 -34.19
CA GLU A 319 11.55 15.80 -34.85
C GLU A 319 10.92 16.85 -33.90
N ARG A 320 10.35 17.90 -34.51
CA ARG A 320 9.72 18.98 -33.77
C ARG A 320 8.20 18.81 -33.80
N VAL A 321 7.58 18.81 -32.64
CA VAL A 321 6.13 18.64 -32.48
C VAL A 321 5.54 19.92 -31.91
N ALA A 322 4.44 20.38 -32.49
CA ALA A 322 3.71 21.54 -31.98
C ALA A 322 3.12 21.26 -30.60
N ARG A 323 3.45 22.09 -29.62
CA ARG A 323 2.96 21.98 -28.23
C ARG A 323 1.47 22.34 -28.13
N ASP A 324 0.99 23.22 -29.03
CA ASP A 324 -0.41 23.66 -29.07
C ASP A 324 -1.05 23.17 -30.37
N PRO A 325 -1.85 22.09 -30.29
CA PRO A 325 -2.46 21.50 -31.48
C PRO A 325 -3.57 22.37 -32.09
N VAL A 326 -4.15 23.27 -31.33
CA VAL A 326 -5.22 24.17 -31.83
C VAL A 326 -4.59 25.22 -32.73
N LYS A 327 -3.51 25.87 -32.30
CA LYS A 327 -2.76 26.81 -33.10
C LYS A 327 -2.20 26.16 -34.37
N ALA A 328 -1.63 24.96 -34.22
CA ALA A 328 -1.10 24.19 -35.35
C ALA A 328 -2.17 23.85 -36.40
N ALA A 329 -3.39 23.52 -35.95
CA ALA A 329 -4.51 23.24 -36.86
C ALA A 329 -4.96 24.48 -37.65
N VAL A 330 -4.96 25.65 -37.00
CA VAL A 330 -5.29 26.92 -37.64
C VAL A 330 -4.26 27.27 -38.70
N GLU A 331 -2.97 27.16 -38.37
CA GLU A 331 -1.85 27.46 -39.26
C GLU A 331 -1.82 26.50 -40.46
N LEU A 332 -2.06 25.20 -40.25
CA LEU A 332 -2.18 24.23 -41.35
C LEU A 332 -3.35 24.54 -42.29
N LYS A 333 -4.46 25.05 -41.75
CA LYS A 333 -5.61 25.47 -42.60
C LYS A 333 -5.34 26.76 -43.38
N SER A 334 -4.65 27.74 -42.78
CA SER A 334 -4.27 28.97 -43.46
C SER A 334 -3.26 28.69 -44.58
N ALA A 335 -2.24 27.86 -44.34
CA ALA A 335 -1.27 27.46 -45.36
C ALA A 335 -1.91 26.72 -46.55
N ARG A 336 -2.96 25.92 -46.34
CA ARG A 336 -3.71 25.26 -47.42
C ARG A 336 -4.60 26.20 -48.22
N ARG A 337 -5.00 27.38 -47.69
CA ARG A 337 -5.80 28.38 -48.35
C ARG A 337 -4.95 29.32 -49.20
N THR A 338 -3.68 29.48 -48.91
CA THR A 338 -2.72 30.35 -49.60
C THR A 338 -1.82 29.60 -50.60
N GLY A 339 -1.89 28.28 -50.69
CA GLY A 339 -1.22 27.49 -51.72
C GLY A 339 -1.99 27.54 -53.04
N PRO A 340 -1.28 27.52 -54.19
CA PRO A 340 -1.82 27.69 -55.55
C PRO A 340 -2.79 26.59 -55.91
#